data_20ea4447192f970f634a971b598f8f84
#
_entry.id   20ea4447192f970f634a971b598f8f84
#
_cell.length_a   1.000
_cell.length_b   1.000
_cell.length_c   1.000
_cell.angle_alpha   90.00
_cell.angle_beta   90.00
_cell.angle_gamma   90.00
#
_symmetry.space_group_name_H-M   'P 1'
#
loop_
_entity.id
_entity.type
_entity.pdbx_description
1 polymer ?
#
loop_
_entity_poly.entity_id
_entity_poly.type
_entity_poly.pdbx_seq_one_letter_code
_entity_poly.pdbx_strand_id
1 'polypeptide(L)'
;GGDGMPADGMAGAYRLLRLLGEGGMGVVWLAERTDGAYEQQVAVKVLKRGMDTHAILRRFLQERRILARLKHAHIVRMLDGGMTADGRPFYVMDHVDGAPITEHARSAALDPRARVSMLVKVADAVAYAHTQLVVHRDLKPSNVLVDHQGEPRVLDFGIAKLIEESGEQTRTGTGLRVLSPAYAAPEQILGEAIGTTTDVYALGLMLCELLTGQLPRQRRGTNPSQLALDVSQEIVDRASTLAAKLDAGQMRELYGAGVDA
;
A
#
# COMPACT_ATOMS: atom_id res chain seq x y z
N GLY A 1 -14.92 21.47 3.56
CA GLY A 1 -13.82 21.94 4.38
C GLY A 1 -12.98 20.79 4.88
N GLY A 2 -11.73 20.73 4.41
CA GLY A 2 -10.91 19.57 4.39
C GLY A 2 -10.30 19.16 5.74
N ASP A 3 -10.55 17.95 6.11
CA ASP A 3 -9.93 17.24 7.25
C ASP A 3 -8.47 16.81 6.96
N GLY A 4 -7.93 17.18 5.80
CA GLY A 4 -6.65 16.69 5.29
C GLY A 4 -5.44 17.57 5.56
N MET A 5 -5.53 18.88 5.37
CA MET A 5 -4.40 19.79 5.45
C MET A 5 -4.27 20.38 6.87
N PRO A 6 -3.06 20.40 7.48
CA PRO A 6 -2.81 21.20 8.68
C PRO A 6 -3.13 22.68 8.42
N ALA A 7 -3.61 23.40 9.47
CA ALA A 7 -4.09 24.78 9.33
C ALA A 7 -3.02 25.76 8.83
N ASP A 8 -1.75 25.49 9.14
CA ASP A 8 -0.59 26.26 8.72
C ASP A 8 0.06 25.78 7.40
N GLY A 9 -0.49 24.74 6.77
CA GLY A 9 0.08 24.14 5.58
C GLY A 9 1.43 23.45 5.78
N MET A 10 1.78 23.15 7.05
CA MET A 10 3.08 22.62 7.44
C MET A 10 2.97 21.26 8.13
N ALA A 11 3.98 20.44 7.98
CA ALA A 11 4.22 19.25 8.77
C ALA A 11 5.67 19.30 9.28
N GLY A 12 5.87 19.86 10.49
CA GLY A 12 7.20 20.15 11.00
C GLY A 12 7.96 21.12 10.09
N ALA A 13 9.14 20.75 9.61
CA ALA A 13 9.95 21.53 8.68
C ALA A 13 9.58 21.37 7.19
N TYR A 14 8.40 20.77 6.91
CA TYR A 14 7.98 20.46 5.54
C TYR A 14 6.74 21.25 5.14
N ARG A 15 6.85 22.06 4.08
CA ARG A 15 5.72 22.78 3.48
C ARG A 15 4.96 21.86 2.54
N LEU A 16 3.66 21.68 2.80
CA LEU A 16 2.77 20.87 1.98
C LEU A 16 2.40 21.62 0.71
N LEU A 17 2.64 21.02 -0.45
CA LEU A 17 2.46 21.68 -1.77
C LEU A 17 1.18 21.21 -2.45
N ARG A 18 1.04 19.92 -2.63
CA ARG A 18 0.00 19.31 -3.45
C ARG A 18 -0.42 17.94 -2.88
N LEU A 19 -1.71 17.66 -2.93
CA LEU A 19 -2.24 16.34 -2.58
C LEU A 19 -1.74 15.28 -3.57
N LEU A 20 -1.16 14.19 -3.04
CA LEU A 20 -0.77 13.00 -3.82
C LEU A 20 -1.81 11.89 -3.70
N GLY A 21 -2.45 11.74 -2.54
CA GLY A 21 -3.48 10.75 -2.34
C GLY A 21 -4.15 10.84 -0.97
N GLU A 22 -5.33 10.28 -0.86
CA GLU A 22 -6.07 10.15 0.39
C GLU A 22 -6.49 8.70 0.59
N GLY A 23 -6.34 8.21 1.83
CA GLY A 23 -6.71 6.86 2.22
C GLY A 23 -7.43 6.81 3.56
N GLY A 24 -7.79 5.61 3.99
CA GLY A 24 -8.49 5.40 5.26
C GLY A 24 -7.74 5.96 6.48
N MET A 25 -6.41 5.88 6.46
CA MET A 25 -5.53 6.21 7.60
C MET A 25 -4.95 7.61 7.56
N GLY A 26 -4.96 8.29 6.43
CA GLY A 26 -4.32 9.58 6.30
C GLY A 26 -4.33 10.14 4.88
N VAL A 27 -3.67 11.28 4.77
CA VAL A 27 -3.55 12.04 3.53
C VAL A 27 -2.07 12.18 3.20
N VAL A 28 -1.70 11.90 1.94
CA VAL A 28 -0.32 12.00 1.44
C VAL A 28 -0.17 13.26 0.60
N TRP A 29 0.82 14.07 0.94
CA TRP A 29 1.13 15.33 0.30
C TRP A 29 2.51 15.28 -0.34
N LEU A 30 2.65 15.86 -1.52
CA LEU A 30 3.94 16.33 -1.99
C LEU A 30 4.33 17.52 -1.12
N ALA A 31 5.56 17.53 -0.63
CA ALA A 31 6.06 18.59 0.23
C ALA A 31 7.50 18.91 -0.11
N GLU A 32 7.95 20.07 0.35
CA GLU A 32 9.35 20.48 0.29
C GLU A 32 9.86 20.85 1.67
N ARG A 33 11.13 20.60 1.90
CA ARG A 33 11.80 20.94 3.14
C ARG A 33 12.12 22.45 3.17
N THR A 34 11.84 23.12 4.31
CA THR A 34 11.93 24.59 4.43
C THR A 34 13.11 25.07 5.26
N ASP A 35 13.93 24.17 5.82
CA ASP A 35 15.08 24.54 6.68
C ASP A 35 16.33 25.04 5.93
N GLY A 36 16.22 25.26 4.62
CA GLY A 36 17.19 26.01 3.82
C GLY A 36 18.46 25.27 3.41
N ALA A 37 18.60 23.97 3.74
CA ALA A 37 19.83 23.24 3.42
C ALA A 37 19.90 22.85 1.93
N TYR A 38 18.79 22.47 1.31
CA TYR A 38 18.61 22.18 -0.12
C TYR A 38 17.15 21.90 -0.44
N GLU A 39 16.74 22.16 -1.68
CA GLU A 39 15.40 21.85 -2.16
C GLU A 39 15.28 20.35 -2.39
N GLN A 40 14.48 19.67 -1.57
CA GLN A 40 14.16 18.26 -1.75
C GLN A 40 12.65 18.07 -1.71
N GLN A 41 12.10 17.55 -2.79
CA GLN A 41 10.71 17.06 -2.80
C GLN A 41 10.61 15.73 -2.07
N VAL A 42 9.63 15.65 -1.19
CA VAL A 42 9.35 14.48 -0.36
C VAL A 42 7.86 14.18 -0.37
N ALA A 43 7.48 12.97 -0.02
CA ALA A 43 6.09 12.63 0.29
C ALA A 43 5.88 12.68 1.81
N VAL A 44 4.87 13.41 2.25
CA VAL A 44 4.48 13.53 3.66
C VAL A 44 3.11 12.93 3.85
N LYS A 45 3.02 11.90 4.68
CA LYS A 45 1.74 11.31 5.08
C LYS A 45 1.34 11.81 6.46
N VAL A 46 0.24 12.54 6.50
CA VAL A 46 -0.38 13.05 7.73
C VAL A 46 -1.52 12.12 8.13
N LEU A 47 -1.49 11.58 9.34
CA LEU A 47 -2.54 10.69 9.84
C LEU A 47 -3.82 11.47 10.14
N LYS A 48 -4.98 10.81 10.02
CA LYS A 48 -6.29 11.43 10.32
C LYS A 48 -6.44 11.69 11.81
N ARG A 49 -7.30 12.64 12.16
CA ARG A 49 -7.69 12.91 13.55
C ARG A 49 -8.30 11.68 14.20
N GLY A 50 -8.12 11.50 15.49
CA GLY A 50 -8.53 10.31 16.24
C GLY A 50 -7.44 9.23 16.33
N MET A 51 -6.32 9.40 15.61
CA MET A 51 -5.11 8.56 15.74
C MET A 51 -4.04 9.24 16.60
N ASP A 52 -4.43 10.08 17.55
CA ASP A 52 -3.58 10.93 18.37
C ASP A 52 -3.55 10.54 19.86
N THR A 53 -4.05 9.36 20.21
CA THR A 53 -3.96 8.88 21.60
C THR A 53 -2.50 8.58 21.99
N HIS A 54 -2.17 8.76 23.28
CA HIS A 54 -0.82 8.50 23.79
C HIS A 54 -0.28 7.09 23.49
N ALA A 55 -1.15 6.09 23.41
CA ALA A 55 -0.79 4.73 23.05
C ALA A 55 -0.40 4.64 21.57
N ILE A 56 -1.20 5.24 20.70
CA ILE A 56 -0.97 5.31 19.24
C ILE A 56 0.33 6.05 18.96
N LEU A 57 0.55 7.20 19.59
CA LEU A 57 1.76 8.01 19.40
C LEU A 57 3.04 7.27 19.81
N ARG A 58 3.03 6.59 20.96
CA ARG A 58 4.19 5.79 21.40
C ARG A 58 4.55 4.71 20.40
N ARG A 59 3.56 3.99 19.87
CA ARG A 59 3.76 2.94 18.87
C ARG A 59 4.22 3.50 17.54
N PHE A 60 3.62 4.57 17.07
CA PHE A 60 4.06 5.29 15.89
C PHE A 60 5.56 5.64 15.97
N LEU A 61 6.01 6.18 17.11
CA LEU A 61 7.42 6.52 17.32
C LEU A 61 8.33 5.29 17.39
N GLN A 62 7.83 4.17 17.92
CA GLN A 62 8.57 2.90 17.96
C GLN A 62 8.70 2.29 16.57
N GLU A 63 7.60 2.17 15.83
CA GLU A 63 7.54 1.61 14.49
C GLU A 63 8.36 2.43 13.49
N ARG A 64 8.32 3.76 13.61
CA ARG A 64 9.18 4.65 12.82
C ARG A 64 10.65 4.25 12.90
N ARG A 65 11.14 3.86 14.09
CA ARG A 65 12.54 3.42 14.26
C ARG A 65 12.84 2.12 13.53
N ILE A 66 11.88 1.21 13.46
CA ILE A 66 12.03 -0.07 12.76
C ILE A 66 12.05 0.18 11.25
N LEU A 67 11.10 0.96 10.74
CA LEU A 67 11.00 1.26 9.30
C LEU A 67 12.16 2.08 8.78
N ALA A 68 12.70 3.01 9.58
CA ALA A 68 13.91 3.77 9.22
C ALA A 68 15.16 2.89 9.04
N ARG A 69 15.13 1.62 9.50
CA ARG A 69 16.21 0.65 9.29
C ARG A 69 16.09 -0.11 7.98
N LEU A 70 14.90 -0.13 7.37
CA LEU A 70 14.70 -0.80 6.08
C LEU A 70 15.50 -0.06 4.99
N LYS A 71 16.51 -0.72 4.45
CA LYS A 71 17.36 -0.20 3.38
C LYS A 71 17.38 -1.21 2.24
N HIS A 72 16.54 -1.01 1.27
CA HIS A 72 16.43 -1.87 0.10
C HIS A 72 16.14 -1.03 -1.15
N ALA A 73 16.67 -1.41 -2.31
CA ALA A 73 16.50 -0.65 -3.54
C ALA A 73 15.03 -0.44 -3.93
N HIS A 74 14.18 -1.41 -3.62
CA HIS A 74 12.75 -1.39 -3.96
C HIS A 74 11.83 -1.06 -2.78
N ILE A 75 12.36 -0.51 -1.67
CA ILE A 75 11.57 0.00 -0.55
C ILE A 75 11.76 1.51 -0.48
N VAL A 76 10.67 2.27 -0.41
CA VAL A 76 10.72 3.71 -0.19
C VAL A 76 11.24 4.00 1.21
N ARG A 77 12.28 4.83 1.29
CA ARG A 77 12.92 5.14 2.57
C ARG A 77 12.06 6.10 3.38
N MET A 78 11.93 5.82 4.65
CA MET A 78 11.45 6.81 5.62
C MET A 78 12.61 7.75 5.97
N LEU A 79 12.37 9.05 5.80
CA LEU A 79 13.36 10.11 5.99
C LEU A 79 13.22 10.78 7.37
N ASP A 80 11.98 11.05 7.80
CA ASP A 80 11.68 11.79 9.01
C ASP A 80 10.26 11.50 9.51
N GLY A 81 9.86 12.13 10.62
CA GLY A 81 8.49 12.07 11.11
C GLY A 81 8.36 12.82 12.42
N GLY A 82 7.18 13.29 12.70
CA GLY A 82 6.89 14.14 13.84
C GLY A 82 5.40 14.34 14.08
N MET A 83 5.09 15.49 14.66
CA MET A 83 3.73 15.94 14.95
C MET A 83 3.50 17.27 14.24
N THR A 84 2.34 17.43 13.62
CA THR A 84 1.86 18.71 13.10
C THR A 84 1.50 19.66 14.27
N ALA A 85 1.35 20.95 14.00
CA ALA A 85 0.97 21.93 15.01
C ALA A 85 -0.39 21.62 15.66
N ASP A 86 -1.30 20.95 14.93
CA ASP A 86 -2.61 20.51 15.44
C ASP A 86 -2.58 19.10 16.07
N GLY A 87 -1.37 18.55 16.35
CA GLY A 87 -1.16 17.32 17.12
C GLY A 87 -1.32 16.02 16.34
N ARG A 88 -1.40 16.05 15.01
CA ARG A 88 -1.48 14.84 14.20
C ARG A 88 -0.10 14.25 13.90
N PRO A 89 0.07 12.93 13.99
CA PRO A 89 1.31 12.29 13.56
C PRO A 89 1.51 12.44 12.05
N PHE A 90 2.76 12.63 11.64
CA PHE A 90 3.14 12.56 10.23
C PHE A 90 4.46 11.82 10.06
N TYR A 91 4.68 11.28 8.89
CA TYR A 91 5.99 10.78 8.47
C TYR A 91 6.33 11.22 7.06
N VAL A 92 7.62 11.32 6.83
CA VAL A 92 8.23 11.82 5.60
C VAL A 92 8.98 10.68 4.94
N MET A 93 8.80 10.53 3.65
CA MET A 93 9.45 9.50 2.84
C MET A 93 9.94 10.06 1.51
N ASP A 94 10.82 9.33 0.84
CA ASP A 94 11.22 9.68 -0.52
C ASP A 94 9.96 9.82 -1.39
N HIS A 95 9.90 10.88 -2.20
CA HIS A 95 8.88 11.02 -3.22
C HIS A 95 9.22 10.12 -4.40
N VAL A 96 8.27 9.29 -4.81
CA VAL A 96 8.35 8.48 -6.02
C VAL A 96 7.45 9.10 -7.06
N ASP A 97 8.06 9.68 -8.09
CA ASP A 97 7.33 10.13 -9.27
C ASP A 97 7.14 8.94 -10.21
N GLY A 98 5.93 8.38 -10.19
CA GLY A 98 5.62 7.15 -10.89
C GLY A 98 4.14 6.78 -10.83
N ALA A 99 3.80 5.66 -11.42
CA ALA A 99 2.44 5.13 -11.47
C ALA A 99 2.30 3.81 -10.71
N PRO A 100 1.09 3.44 -10.24
CA PRO A 100 0.82 2.11 -9.68
C PRO A 100 1.26 0.99 -10.62
N ILE A 101 1.79 -0.08 -10.06
CA ILE A 101 2.41 -1.19 -10.82
C ILE A 101 1.50 -1.76 -11.92
N THR A 102 0.19 -1.87 -11.68
CA THR A 102 -0.77 -2.36 -12.67
C THR A 102 -1.04 -1.34 -13.77
N GLU A 103 -1.05 -0.06 -13.42
CA GLU A 103 -1.22 1.04 -14.37
C GLU A 103 0.01 1.18 -15.27
N HIS A 104 1.22 1.15 -14.70
CA HIS A 104 2.47 1.14 -15.44
C HIS A 104 2.55 -0.05 -16.39
N ALA A 105 2.24 -1.26 -15.91
CA ALA A 105 2.27 -2.47 -16.71
C ALA A 105 1.33 -2.40 -17.92
N ARG A 106 0.18 -1.74 -17.78
CA ARG A 106 -0.79 -1.52 -18.85
C ARG A 106 -0.32 -0.45 -19.83
N SER A 107 0.06 0.74 -19.31
CA SER A 107 0.44 1.89 -20.14
C SER A 107 1.71 1.62 -20.95
N ALA A 108 2.66 0.85 -20.41
CA ALA A 108 3.87 0.42 -21.10
C ALA A 108 3.68 -0.86 -21.93
N ALA A 109 2.46 -1.41 -22.00
CA ALA A 109 2.13 -2.65 -22.71
C ALA A 109 3.11 -3.80 -22.41
N LEU A 110 3.49 -3.94 -21.12
CA LEU A 110 4.48 -4.94 -20.71
C LEU A 110 3.98 -6.36 -20.98
N ASP A 111 4.85 -7.19 -21.53
CA ASP A 111 4.58 -8.62 -21.71
C ASP A 111 4.49 -9.37 -20.35
N PRO A 112 3.97 -10.60 -20.33
CA PRO A 112 3.81 -11.36 -19.08
C PRO A 112 5.14 -11.57 -18.34
N ARG A 113 6.25 -11.77 -19.06
CA ARG A 113 7.57 -11.99 -18.46
C ARG A 113 8.09 -10.73 -17.76
N ALA A 114 7.94 -9.58 -18.39
CA ALA A 114 8.31 -8.29 -17.81
C ALA A 114 7.48 -7.99 -16.53
N ARG A 115 6.16 -8.27 -16.54
CA ARG A 115 5.28 -8.12 -15.37
C ARG A 115 5.71 -9.01 -14.22
N VAL A 116 6.02 -10.27 -14.49
CA VAL A 116 6.54 -11.20 -13.48
C VAL A 116 7.88 -10.72 -12.93
N SER A 117 8.81 -10.31 -13.81
CA SER A 117 10.13 -9.80 -13.39
C SER A 117 10.01 -8.59 -12.47
N MET A 118 9.08 -7.69 -12.75
CA MET A 118 8.80 -6.52 -11.91
C MET A 118 8.24 -6.95 -10.53
N LEU A 119 7.30 -7.91 -10.49
CA LEU A 119 6.77 -8.41 -9.22
C LEU A 119 7.80 -9.20 -8.41
N VAL A 120 8.75 -9.88 -9.05
CA VAL A 120 9.87 -10.55 -8.35
C VAL A 120 10.70 -9.55 -7.56
N LYS A 121 10.96 -8.35 -8.08
CA LYS A 121 11.65 -7.28 -7.35
C LYS A 121 10.84 -6.80 -6.11
N VAL A 122 9.51 -6.74 -6.24
CA VAL A 122 8.61 -6.44 -5.11
C VAL A 122 8.67 -7.54 -4.06
N ALA A 123 8.61 -8.80 -4.49
CA ALA A 123 8.69 -9.96 -3.60
C ALA A 123 10.04 -10.01 -2.84
N ASP A 124 11.13 -9.67 -3.51
CA ASP A 124 12.46 -9.56 -2.89
C ASP A 124 12.48 -8.48 -1.81
N ALA A 125 11.90 -7.31 -2.08
CA ALA A 125 11.77 -6.23 -1.11
C ALA A 125 10.94 -6.65 0.13
N VAL A 126 9.84 -7.37 -0.09
CA VAL A 126 8.98 -7.89 0.98
C VAL A 126 9.70 -8.96 1.78
N ALA A 127 10.39 -9.90 1.11
CA ALA A 127 11.20 -10.93 1.76
C ALA A 127 12.30 -10.30 2.63
N TYR A 128 12.98 -9.26 2.14
CA TYR A 128 13.95 -8.49 2.94
C TYR A 128 13.29 -7.91 4.20
N ALA A 129 12.12 -7.27 4.08
CA ALA A 129 11.41 -6.70 5.23
C ALA A 129 11.05 -7.81 6.25
N HIS A 130 10.63 -8.99 5.78
CA HIS A 130 10.33 -10.13 6.64
C HIS A 130 11.57 -10.61 7.43
N THR A 131 12.78 -10.55 6.85
CA THR A 131 14.02 -10.84 7.61
C THR A 131 14.27 -9.84 8.74
N GLN A 132 13.72 -8.63 8.62
CA GLN A 132 13.75 -7.59 9.66
C GLN A 132 12.53 -7.65 10.59
N LEU A 133 11.74 -8.72 10.52
CA LEU A 133 10.50 -8.94 11.29
C LEU A 133 9.42 -7.88 11.01
N VAL A 134 9.42 -7.30 9.81
CA VAL A 134 8.43 -6.32 9.36
C VAL A 134 7.51 -6.96 8.33
N VAL A 135 6.21 -7.00 8.63
CA VAL A 135 5.15 -7.44 7.72
C VAL A 135 4.46 -6.21 7.14
N HIS A 136 4.20 -6.19 5.84
CA HIS A 136 3.62 -5.02 5.17
C HIS A 136 2.14 -4.82 5.50
N ARG A 137 1.33 -5.90 5.53
CA ARG A 137 -0.09 -5.94 5.93
C ARG A 137 -1.10 -5.26 5.01
N ASP A 138 -0.66 -4.45 4.05
CA ASP A 138 -1.53 -3.73 3.08
C ASP A 138 -0.94 -3.71 1.68
N LEU A 139 -0.35 -4.82 1.24
CA LEU A 139 0.15 -4.94 -0.13
C LEU A 139 -1.02 -4.89 -1.13
N LYS A 140 -0.91 -3.99 -2.09
CA LYS A 140 -1.84 -3.76 -3.18
C LYS A 140 -1.16 -2.94 -4.27
N PRO A 141 -1.65 -2.91 -5.51
CA PRO A 141 -1.01 -2.16 -6.59
C PRO A 141 -0.76 -0.68 -6.29
N SER A 142 -1.68 -0.01 -5.59
CA SER A 142 -1.51 1.41 -5.23
C SER A 142 -0.40 1.67 -4.19
N ASN A 143 0.10 0.62 -3.51
CA ASN A 143 1.23 0.69 -2.59
C ASN A 143 2.54 0.22 -3.23
N VAL A 144 2.55 0.03 -4.57
CA VAL A 144 3.75 -0.26 -5.35
C VAL A 144 3.77 0.69 -6.54
N LEU A 145 4.58 1.73 -6.47
CA LEU A 145 4.79 2.65 -7.60
C LEU A 145 5.96 2.20 -8.44
N VAL A 146 5.86 2.39 -9.75
CA VAL A 146 6.95 2.17 -10.68
C VAL A 146 7.45 3.53 -11.13
N ASP A 147 8.73 3.82 -10.88
CA ASP A 147 9.35 5.07 -11.24
C ASP A 147 9.63 5.20 -12.75
N HIS A 148 10.10 6.37 -13.18
CA HIS A 148 10.44 6.64 -14.60
C HIS A 148 11.55 5.75 -15.16
N GLN A 149 12.30 5.05 -14.31
CA GLN A 149 13.34 4.10 -14.73
C GLN A 149 12.77 2.67 -14.89
N GLY A 150 11.47 2.48 -14.62
CA GLY A 150 10.81 1.17 -14.62
C GLY A 150 11.07 0.33 -13.37
N GLU A 151 11.58 0.97 -12.29
CA GLU A 151 11.88 0.28 -11.05
C GLU A 151 10.72 0.36 -10.05
N PRO A 152 10.22 -0.79 -9.55
CA PRO A 152 9.15 -0.80 -8.57
C PRO A 152 9.65 -0.35 -7.20
N ARG A 153 8.84 0.42 -6.49
CA ARG A 153 9.08 0.96 -5.15
C ARG A 153 7.90 0.64 -4.25
N VAL A 154 8.12 -0.17 -3.23
CA VAL A 154 7.10 -0.51 -2.22
C VAL A 154 6.98 0.64 -1.24
N LEU A 155 5.75 1.15 -1.10
CA LEU A 155 5.37 2.22 -0.19
C LEU A 155 4.79 1.64 1.11
N ASP A 156 4.75 2.46 2.15
CA ASP A 156 3.84 2.34 3.30
C ASP A 156 3.76 0.94 3.93
N PHE A 157 4.86 0.40 4.45
CA PHE A 157 4.78 -0.72 5.40
C PHE A 157 3.84 -0.33 6.55
N GLY A 158 2.79 -1.12 6.75
CA GLY A 158 1.54 -0.83 7.49
C GLY A 158 1.62 -0.32 8.92
N ILE A 159 2.35 0.79 9.16
CA ILE A 159 2.49 1.47 10.46
C ILE A 159 1.13 1.69 11.12
N ALA A 160 0.18 2.18 10.35
CA ALA A 160 -1.11 2.56 10.88
C ALA A 160 -1.97 1.34 11.26
N LYS A 161 -1.79 0.18 10.60
CA LYS A 161 -2.48 -1.07 10.98
C LYS A 161 -1.94 -1.68 12.27
N LEU A 162 -0.62 -1.58 12.50
CA LEU A 162 -0.02 -1.96 13.78
C LEU A 162 -0.57 -1.13 14.95
N ILE A 163 -0.86 0.13 14.68
CA ILE A 163 -1.43 1.05 15.65
C ILE A 163 -2.87 0.65 15.99
N GLU A 164 -3.69 0.27 14.99
CA GLU A 164 -5.09 -0.12 15.19
C GLU A 164 -5.25 -1.47 15.93
N GLU A 165 -4.46 -2.48 15.58
CA GLU A 165 -4.53 -3.82 16.20
C GLU A 165 -4.27 -3.81 17.71
N SER A 166 -3.75 -2.73 18.21
CA SER A 166 -3.30 -2.62 19.58
C SER A 166 -4.20 -1.76 20.48
N GLY A 167 -5.28 -1.18 19.96
CA GLY A 167 -6.28 -0.46 20.74
C GLY A 167 -7.36 -1.42 21.26
N GLU A 168 -7.73 -1.34 22.52
CA GLU A 168 -8.82 -2.13 23.12
C GLU A 168 -10.19 -1.94 22.44
N GLN A 169 -10.30 -1.02 21.47
CA GLN A 169 -11.54 -0.71 20.73
C GLN A 169 -11.73 -1.47 19.42
N THR A 170 -10.81 -2.34 19.01
CA THR A 170 -10.89 -3.04 17.71
C THR A 170 -11.83 -4.26 17.69
N ARG A 171 -12.51 -4.58 18.80
CA ARG A 171 -13.53 -5.63 18.82
C ARG A 171 -14.90 -5.20 18.28
N THR A 172 -15.09 -3.94 17.93
CA THR A 172 -16.34 -3.41 17.38
C THR A 172 -16.14 -2.94 15.94
N GLY A 173 -16.38 -3.82 14.96
CA GLY A 173 -16.78 -3.52 13.56
C GLY A 173 -16.06 -2.47 12.72
N THR A 174 -15.19 -1.65 13.30
CA THR A 174 -14.50 -0.54 12.63
C THR A 174 -13.18 -0.93 11.96
N GLY A 175 -12.52 -2.00 12.40
CA GLY A 175 -11.25 -2.47 11.84
C GLY A 175 -11.34 -2.86 10.36
N LEU A 176 -12.49 -3.32 9.89
CA LEU A 176 -12.73 -3.65 8.47
C LEU A 176 -12.82 -2.42 7.55
N ARG A 177 -13.05 -1.22 8.08
CA ARG A 177 -13.12 0.02 7.27
C ARG A 177 -11.77 0.44 6.71
N VAL A 178 -10.66 -0.04 7.25
CA VAL A 178 -9.28 0.33 6.87
C VAL A 178 -8.63 -0.71 5.97
N LEU A 179 -9.21 -1.91 5.87
CA LEU A 179 -8.75 -2.93 4.94
C LEU A 179 -9.05 -2.51 3.49
N SER A 180 -8.16 -2.87 2.58
CA SER A 180 -8.46 -2.94 1.15
C SER A 180 -9.07 -4.34 0.89
N PRO A 181 -10.42 -4.51 0.94
CA PRO A 181 -11.03 -5.85 1.01
C PRO A 181 -10.62 -6.76 -0.14
N ALA A 182 -10.32 -6.16 -1.29
CA ALA A 182 -9.95 -6.88 -2.50
C ALA A 182 -8.63 -7.66 -2.36
N TYR A 183 -7.68 -7.16 -1.56
CA TYR A 183 -6.34 -7.77 -1.37
C TYR A 183 -6.13 -8.34 0.04
N ALA A 184 -7.08 -8.14 0.95
CA ALA A 184 -6.95 -8.61 2.32
C ALA A 184 -6.88 -10.14 2.37
N ALA A 185 -5.94 -10.69 3.13
CA ALA A 185 -5.83 -12.12 3.36
C ALA A 185 -6.97 -12.63 4.26
N PRO A 186 -7.30 -13.95 4.21
CA PRO A 186 -8.34 -14.54 5.04
C PRO A 186 -8.20 -14.20 6.52
N GLU A 187 -7.00 -14.36 7.08
CA GLU A 187 -6.70 -14.08 8.49
C GLU A 187 -6.96 -12.60 8.87
N GLN A 188 -6.78 -11.66 7.94
CA GLN A 188 -7.09 -10.25 8.18
C GLN A 188 -8.60 -10.00 8.28
N ILE A 189 -9.40 -10.71 7.48
CA ILE A 189 -10.86 -10.59 7.48
C ILE A 189 -11.45 -11.26 8.71
N LEU A 190 -10.88 -12.41 9.10
CA LEU A 190 -11.32 -13.19 10.26
C LEU A 190 -10.81 -12.62 11.59
N GLY A 191 -9.89 -11.64 11.56
CA GLY A 191 -9.28 -11.07 12.77
C GLY A 191 -8.32 -12.04 13.47
N GLU A 192 -7.72 -12.94 12.70
CA GLU A 192 -6.71 -13.89 13.16
C GLU A 192 -5.30 -13.28 13.19
N ALA A 193 -4.32 -14.05 13.66
CA ALA A 193 -2.94 -13.59 13.76
C ALA A 193 -2.33 -13.31 12.37
N ILE A 194 -1.82 -12.09 12.17
CA ILE A 194 -1.20 -11.66 10.93
C ILE A 194 0.28 -12.03 10.93
N GLY A 195 0.72 -12.63 9.84
CA GLY A 195 2.11 -13.06 9.62
C GLY A 195 2.64 -12.72 8.23
N THR A 196 3.81 -13.26 7.92
CA THR A 196 4.43 -13.12 6.59
C THR A 196 3.58 -13.73 5.49
N THR A 197 2.75 -14.74 5.80
CA THR A 197 1.80 -15.38 4.88
C THR A 197 0.77 -14.41 4.33
N THR A 198 0.39 -13.41 5.11
CA THR A 198 -0.53 -12.34 4.71
C THR A 198 -0.01 -11.57 3.49
N ASP A 199 1.27 -11.20 3.50
CA ASP A 199 1.91 -10.51 2.38
C ASP A 199 2.09 -11.42 1.17
N VAL A 200 2.43 -12.70 1.39
CA VAL A 200 2.53 -13.71 0.32
C VAL A 200 1.19 -13.89 -0.40
N TYR A 201 0.09 -13.91 0.36
CA TYR A 201 -1.25 -13.97 -0.20
C TYR A 201 -1.56 -12.75 -1.09
N ALA A 202 -1.27 -11.54 -0.61
CA ALA A 202 -1.47 -10.30 -1.37
C ALA A 202 -0.59 -10.24 -2.63
N LEU A 203 0.67 -10.70 -2.57
CA LEU A 203 1.54 -10.85 -3.75
C LEU A 203 0.95 -11.81 -4.80
N GLY A 204 0.34 -12.92 -4.35
CA GLY A 204 -0.36 -13.85 -5.24
C GLY A 204 -1.54 -13.20 -5.97
N LEU A 205 -2.33 -12.38 -5.27
CA LEU A 205 -3.42 -11.61 -5.90
C LEU A 205 -2.90 -10.57 -6.89
N MET A 206 -1.83 -9.86 -6.53
CA MET A 206 -1.19 -8.88 -7.42
C MET A 206 -0.62 -9.55 -8.68
N LEU A 207 -0.02 -10.74 -8.54
CA LEU A 207 0.45 -11.53 -9.69
C LEU A 207 -0.70 -11.88 -10.62
N CYS A 208 -1.79 -12.38 -10.07
CA CYS A 208 -2.98 -12.72 -10.85
C CYS A 208 -3.51 -11.50 -11.61
N GLU A 209 -3.66 -10.36 -10.93
CA GLU A 209 -4.14 -9.13 -11.56
C GLU A 209 -3.16 -8.60 -12.61
N LEU A 210 -1.85 -8.63 -12.39
CA LEU A 210 -0.85 -8.24 -13.37
C LEU A 210 -0.91 -9.10 -14.65
N LEU A 211 -1.18 -10.41 -14.52
CA LEU A 211 -1.20 -11.33 -15.64
C LEU A 211 -2.56 -11.40 -16.36
N THR A 212 -3.65 -11.11 -15.67
CA THR A 212 -5.00 -11.30 -16.23
C THR A 212 -5.82 -9.99 -16.30
N GLY A 213 -5.32 -8.91 -15.72
CA GLY A 213 -6.07 -7.66 -15.57
C GLY A 213 -7.25 -7.77 -14.59
N GLN A 214 -7.42 -8.92 -13.95
CA GLN A 214 -8.56 -9.22 -13.07
C GLN A 214 -8.08 -9.81 -11.75
N LEU A 215 -8.77 -9.46 -10.67
CA LEU A 215 -8.62 -10.19 -9.42
C LEU A 215 -9.33 -11.55 -9.54
N PRO A 216 -8.75 -12.63 -8.97
CA PRO A 216 -9.35 -13.96 -9.01
C PRO A 216 -10.68 -14.04 -8.27
N ARG A 217 -11.07 -12.93 -7.64
CA ARG A 217 -12.27 -12.77 -6.83
C ARG A 217 -12.87 -11.39 -6.99
N GLN A 218 -14.18 -11.34 -7.19
CA GLN A 218 -14.97 -10.16 -6.94
C GLN A 218 -15.62 -10.30 -5.56
N ARG A 219 -15.02 -9.72 -4.53
CA ARG A 219 -15.66 -9.63 -3.21
C ARG A 219 -16.82 -8.66 -3.28
N ARG A 220 -18.04 -9.18 -3.17
CA ARG A 220 -19.31 -8.46 -3.40
C ARG A 220 -19.90 -7.81 -2.14
N GLY A 221 -19.14 -7.56 -1.09
CA GLY A 221 -19.73 -6.99 0.12
C GLY A 221 -18.79 -6.13 0.93
N THR A 222 -19.34 -5.09 1.56
CA THR A 222 -18.68 -4.30 2.60
C THR A 222 -19.04 -4.79 4.01
N ASN A 223 -19.97 -5.79 4.12
CA ASN A 223 -20.40 -6.36 5.39
C ASN A 223 -19.36 -7.38 5.86
N PRO A 224 -18.79 -7.21 7.07
CA PRO A 224 -17.81 -8.12 7.66
C PRO A 224 -18.21 -9.59 7.67
N SER A 225 -19.46 -9.86 8.03
CA SER A 225 -19.99 -11.23 8.11
C SER A 225 -20.09 -11.89 6.74
N GLN A 226 -20.46 -11.13 5.71
CA GLN A 226 -20.50 -11.63 4.33
C GLN A 226 -19.08 -11.89 3.80
N LEU A 227 -18.16 -10.99 4.06
CA LEU A 227 -16.75 -11.16 3.68
C LEU A 227 -16.13 -12.40 4.36
N ALA A 228 -16.44 -12.64 5.63
CA ALA A 228 -15.97 -13.82 6.35
C ALA A 228 -16.57 -15.13 5.75
N LEU A 229 -17.84 -15.12 5.38
CA LEU A 229 -18.48 -16.25 4.70
C LEU A 229 -17.88 -16.49 3.31
N ASP A 230 -17.71 -15.44 2.53
CA ASP A 230 -17.09 -15.50 1.20
C ASP A 230 -15.69 -16.13 1.28
N VAL A 231 -14.89 -15.72 2.28
CA VAL A 231 -13.53 -16.26 2.50
C VAL A 231 -13.54 -17.73 2.92
N SER A 232 -14.46 -18.14 3.79
CA SER A 232 -14.52 -19.53 4.28
C SER A 232 -14.98 -20.54 3.21
N GLN A 233 -15.69 -20.07 2.18
CA GLN A 233 -16.23 -20.89 1.08
C GLN A 233 -15.45 -20.73 -0.23
N GLU A 234 -14.38 -19.98 -0.22
CA GLU A 234 -13.76 -19.44 -1.39
C GLU A 234 -12.82 -20.43 -2.10
N ILE A 235 -13.16 -20.76 -3.34
CA ILE A 235 -12.27 -21.42 -4.30
C ILE A 235 -11.64 -20.31 -5.15
N VAL A 236 -10.32 -20.16 -5.05
CA VAL A 236 -9.55 -19.20 -5.88
C VAL A 236 -9.37 -19.79 -7.28
N ASP A 237 -9.87 -19.11 -8.28
CA ASP A 237 -9.58 -19.46 -9.67
C ASP A 237 -8.06 -19.35 -9.95
N ARG A 238 -7.51 -20.31 -10.66
CA ARG A 238 -6.11 -20.23 -11.11
C ARG A 238 -5.96 -19.09 -12.13
N ALA A 239 -4.82 -18.41 -12.13
CA ALA A 239 -4.53 -17.36 -13.10
C ALA A 239 -4.68 -17.84 -14.55
N SER A 240 -4.29 -19.09 -14.85
CA SER A 240 -4.50 -19.72 -16.17
C SER A 240 -5.97 -19.87 -16.54
N THR A 241 -6.85 -20.17 -15.58
CA THR A 241 -8.29 -20.26 -15.81
C THR A 241 -8.89 -18.88 -16.11
N LEU A 242 -8.41 -17.84 -15.43
CA LEU A 242 -8.84 -16.47 -15.69
C LEU A 242 -8.31 -15.95 -17.02
N ALA A 243 -7.03 -16.22 -17.31
CA ALA A 243 -6.42 -15.85 -18.60
C ALA A 243 -7.14 -16.50 -19.79
N ALA A 244 -7.57 -17.75 -19.67
CA ALA A 244 -8.33 -18.45 -20.71
C ALA A 244 -9.75 -17.88 -20.96
N LYS A 245 -10.26 -17.05 -20.05
CA LYS A 245 -11.54 -16.36 -20.20
C LYS A 245 -11.41 -14.97 -20.87
N LEU A 246 -10.18 -14.47 -21.06
CA LEU A 246 -9.93 -13.18 -21.70
C LEU A 246 -10.21 -13.30 -23.21
N ASP A 247 -11.00 -12.37 -23.72
CA ASP A 247 -11.18 -12.24 -25.18
C ASP A 247 -10.02 -11.44 -25.84
N ALA A 248 -9.96 -11.44 -27.15
CA ALA A 248 -8.91 -10.75 -27.90
C ALA A 248 -8.87 -9.22 -27.62
N GLY A 249 -10.02 -8.60 -27.32
CA GLY A 249 -10.09 -7.19 -26.96
C GLY A 249 -9.44 -6.92 -25.61
N GLN A 250 -9.77 -7.72 -24.61
CA GLN A 250 -9.20 -7.66 -23.26
C GLN A 250 -7.68 -7.95 -23.27
N MET A 251 -7.23 -8.92 -24.10
CA MET A 251 -5.81 -9.20 -24.27
C MET A 251 -5.06 -8.01 -24.89
N ARG A 252 -5.63 -7.36 -25.91
CA ARG A 252 -5.04 -6.14 -26.50
C ARG A 252 -5.02 -4.97 -25.52
N GLU A 253 -6.05 -4.80 -24.72
CA GLU A 253 -6.08 -3.75 -23.68
C GLU A 253 -5.00 -3.99 -22.63
N LEU A 254 -4.78 -5.26 -22.26
CA LEU A 254 -3.85 -5.64 -21.20
C LEU A 254 -2.37 -5.60 -21.66
N TYR A 255 -2.08 -6.07 -22.88
CA TYR A 255 -0.72 -6.29 -23.37
C TYR A 255 -0.35 -5.46 -24.62
N GLY A 256 -1.26 -4.63 -25.13
CA GLY A 256 -1.05 -3.90 -26.37
C GLY A 256 -1.30 -4.73 -27.63
N ALA A 257 -1.19 -4.08 -28.79
CA ALA A 257 -1.59 -4.65 -30.09
C ALA A 257 -0.69 -5.77 -30.63
N GLY A 258 0.38 -6.14 -29.94
CA GLY A 258 1.39 -7.10 -30.41
C GLY A 258 1.24 -8.53 -29.91
N VAL A 259 0.20 -8.85 -29.14
CA VAL A 259 -0.03 -10.20 -28.61
C VAL A 259 -1.13 -10.86 -29.46
N ASP A 260 -0.72 -11.57 -30.50
CA ASP A 260 -1.57 -12.55 -31.13
C ASP A 260 -1.72 -13.76 -30.21
N ALA A 261 -2.98 -14.21 -30.05
CA ALA A 261 -3.40 -15.25 -29.13
C ALA A 261 -2.78 -16.62 -29.43
#